data_2427b4e59bc9688abf5e539164d81eea
#
_entry.id   2427b4e59bc9688abf5e539164d81eea
#
_cell.length_a   1.000
_cell.length_b   1.000
_cell.length_c   1.000
_cell.angle_alpha   90.00
_cell.angle_beta   90.00
_cell.angle_gamma   90.00
#
_symmetry.space_group_name_H-M   'P 1'
#
loop_
_entity.id
_entity.type
_entity.pdbx_description
1 polymer ?
#
loop_
_entity_poly.entity_id
_entity_poly.type
_entity_poly.pdbx_seq_one_letter_code
_entity_poly.pdbx_strand_id
1 'polypeptide(L)'
;MPTEISGSTGVNKIQDGTVQSSDLASGVGQISVACNWRQTGTTALATGDNYLTSQWELIDTNSAGSIGSLSESSGVFTFPSTGIYWINYALYVTLENDETGCKSAIAVTTNNSSYTNAAYGSVGIQRSSGNYELSSTAQYLLDVTDTANVKVKFGYSAEVAPASSVVNGSTNNNRTNFVVIRLGDT
;
A
#
# COMPACT_ATOMS: atom_id res chain seq x y z
N MET A 1 45.32 -2.35 -15.37
CA MET A 1 44.68 -1.75 -16.55
C MET A 1 43.22 -2.15 -16.53
N PRO A 2 42.26 -1.25 -16.64
CA PRO A 2 40.88 -1.66 -16.81
C PRO A 2 40.76 -2.35 -18.17
N THR A 3 40.18 -3.53 -18.18
CA THR A 3 39.85 -4.26 -19.42
C THR A 3 38.58 -3.66 -19.99
N GLU A 4 38.71 -2.89 -21.04
CA GLU A 4 37.55 -2.40 -21.79
C GLU A 4 37.07 -3.49 -22.74
N ILE A 5 35.86 -3.98 -22.54
CA ILE A 5 35.20 -4.92 -23.44
C ILE A 5 34.31 -4.08 -24.37
N SER A 6 34.86 -3.68 -25.52
CA SER A 6 34.10 -3.01 -26.57
C SER A 6 33.79 -4.00 -27.69
N GLY A 7 32.51 -4.21 -27.97
CA GLY A 7 32.05 -5.05 -29.08
C GLY A 7 30.55 -4.86 -29.33
N SER A 8 30.14 -4.91 -30.59
CA SER A 8 28.74 -4.79 -30.99
C SER A 8 27.84 -5.97 -30.56
N THR A 9 28.42 -7.02 -29.96
CA THR A 9 27.72 -8.25 -29.57
C THR A 9 27.66 -8.47 -28.06
N GLY A 10 28.20 -7.54 -27.23
CA GLY A 10 28.18 -7.64 -25.78
C GLY A 10 28.97 -8.84 -25.22
N VAL A 11 28.87 -9.05 -23.91
CA VAL A 11 29.51 -10.19 -23.20
C VAL A 11 28.55 -11.36 -23.21
N ASN A 12 28.89 -12.43 -23.92
CA ASN A 12 28.04 -13.62 -24.00
C ASN A 12 28.14 -14.57 -22.79
N LYS A 13 29.15 -14.40 -21.95
CA LYS A 13 29.34 -15.15 -20.71
C LYS A 13 29.99 -14.28 -19.66
N ILE A 14 29.32 -14.19 -18.51
CA ILE A 14 29.90 -13.67 -17.27
C ILE A 14 30.17 -14.89 -16.39
N GLN A 15 31.38 -15.03 -15.85
CA GLN A 15 31.71 -16.11 -14.93
C GLN A 15 30.89 -15.92 -13.65
N ASP A 16 30.25 -16.97 -13.18
CA ASP A 16 29.41 -16.93 -11.99
C ASP A 16 30.19 -16.38 -10.78
N GLY A 17 29.57 -15.48 -10.03
CA GLY A 17 30.17 -14.80 -8.87
C GLY A 17 31.16 -13.67 -9.18
N THR A 18 31.39 -13.31 -10.46
CA THR A 18 32.31 -12.21 -10.82
C THR A 18 31.62 -10.86 -10.91
N VAL A 19 30.29 -10.79 -11.11
CA VAL A 19 29.53 -9.53 -11.08
C VAL A 19 29.12 -9.23 -9.66
N GLN A 20 29.62 -8.15 -9.14
CA GLN A 20 29.26 -7.62 -7.81
C GLN A 20 28.19 -6.53 -7.97
N SER A 21 27.44 -6.24 -6.91
CA SER A 21 26.44 -5.16 -6.94
C SER A 21 27.04 -3.80 -7.27
N SER A 22 28.34 -3.60 -6.99
CA SER A 22 29.11 -2.41 -7.37
C SER A 22 29.36 -2.28 -8.87
N ASP A 23 29.27 -3.38 -9.61
CA ASP A 23 29.53 -3.43 -11.05
C ASP A 23 28.25 -3.15 -11.87
N LEU A 24 27.12 -3.13 -11.19
CA LEU A 24 25.82 -2.82 -11.79
C LEU A 24 25.57 -1.31 -11.73
N ALA A 25 24.91 -0.78 -12.76
CA ALA A 25 24.43 0.59 -12.70
C ALA A 25 23.50 0.78 -11.48
N SER A 26 23.53 1.96 -10.87
CA SER A 26 22.70 2.27 -9.71
C SER A 26 21.23 1.96 -10.02
N GLY A 27 20.60 1.16 -9.16
CA GLY A 27 19.20 0.74 -9.30
C GLY A 27 18.96 -0.58 -10.04
N VAL A 28 19.98 -1.18 -10.66
CA VAL A 28 19.82 -2.50 -11.31
C VAL A 28 19.73 -3.59 -10.24
N GLY A 29 18.65 -4.36 -10.26
CA GLY A 29 18.41 -5.45 -9.30
C GLY A 29 18.10 -5.00 -7.88
N GLN A 30 17.87 -3.70 -7.64
CA GLN A 30 17.52 -3.15 -6.34
C GLN A 30 16.03 -2.83 -6.21
N ILE A 31 15.52 -2.92 -5.00
CA ILE A 31 14.18 -2.42 -4.68
C ILE A 31 14.22 -0.88 -4.79
N SER A 32 13.42 -0.32 -5.70
CA SER A 32 13.33 1.13 -5.93
C SER A 32 12.22 1.81 -5.13
N VAL A 33 11.23 1.03 -4.68
CA VAL A 33 10.15 1.49 -3.80
C VAL A 33 9.88 0.43 -2.73
N ALA A 34 10.01 0.83 -1.48
CA ALA A 34 9.52 0.12 -0.31
C ALA A 34 9.13 1.16 0.73
N CYS A 35 7.85 1.37 0.95
CA CYS A 35 7.39 2.40 1.87
C CYS A 35 6.16 1.93 2.66
N ASN A 36 5.98 2.54 3.82
CA ASN A 36 4.85 2.29 4.69
C ASN A 36 4.16 3.60 5.04
N TRP A 37 2.87 3.68 4.79
CA TRP A 37 2.01 4.81 5.12
C TRP A 37 0.98 4.41 6.18
N ARG A 38 0.62 5.33 7.05
CA ARG A 38 -0.39 5.09 8.10
C ARG A 38 -1.40 6.22 8.20
N GLN A 39 -2.55 5.91 8.78
CA GLN A 39 -3.50 6.90 9.27
C GLN A 39 -3.00 7.47 10.58
N THR A 40 -3.00 8.81 10.71
CA THR A 40 -2.52 9.51 11.90
C THR A 40 -3.62 9.73 12.94
N GLY A 41 -4.87 9.70 12.54
CA GLY A 41 -6.03 9.98 13.39
C GLY A 41 -7.19 9.04 13.15
N THR A 42 -8.23 9.23 13.92
CA THR A 42 -9.45 8.43 13.90
C THR A 42 -10.44 8.99 12.88
N THR A 43 -11.09 8.11 12.12
CA THR A 43 -12.16 8.46 11.18
C THR A 43 -13.43 7.70 11.53
N ALA A 44 -14.56 8.39 11.69
CA ALA A 44 -15.84 7.74 11.91
C ALA A 44 -16.20 6.82 10.74
N LEU A 45 -16.71 5.61 11.03
CA LEU A 45 -17.23 4.72 10.01
C LEU A 45 -18.52 5.28 9.42
N ALA A 46 -18.69 5.09 8.12
CA ALA A 46 -19.93 5.32 7.39
C ALA A 46 -20.36 4.04 6.66
N THR A 47 -21.65 3.84 6.49
CA THR A 47 -22.19 2.67 5.79
C THR A 47 -21.77 2.65 4.33
N GLY A 48 -21.52 1.46 3.79
CA GLY A 48 -21.12 1.24 2.42
C GLY A 48 -19.60 1.35 2.20
N ASP A 49 -19.23 1.49 0.93
CA ASP A 49 -17.85 1.64 0.51
C ASP A 49 -17.37 3.08 0.71
N ASN A 50 -16.32 3.26 1.50
CA ASN A 50 -15.75 4.56 1.83
C ASN A 50 -14.23 4.52 1.72
N TYR A 51 -13.62 5.62 1.25
CA TYR A 51 -12.17 5.77 1.14
C TYR A 51 -11.64 6.78 2.14
N LEU A 52 -10.44 6.50 2.67
CA LEU A 52 -9.74 7.39 3.60
C LEU A 52 -9.03 8.48 2.80
N THR A 53 -9.59 9.68 2.80
CA THR A 53 -9.15 10.78 1.93
C THR A 53 -8.20 11.77 2.60
N SER A 54 -7.90 11.59 3.88
CA SER A 54 -7.04 12.49 4.68
C SER A 54 -6.30 11.74 5.77
N GLN A 55 -5.45 12.45 6.50
CA GLN A 55 -4.70 11.93 7.66
C GLN A 55 -3.71 10.80 7.30
N TRP A 56 -3.21 10.78 6.08
CA TRP A 56 -2.15 9.88 5.68
C TRP A 56 -0.78 10.51 5.93
N GLU A 57 0.16 9.76 6.51
CA GLU A 57 1.56 10.12 6.61
C GLU A 57 2.48 8.96 6.22
N LEU A 58 3.61 9.28 5.60
CA LEU A 58 4.72 8.35 5.46
C LEU A 58 5.35 8.14 6.84
N ILE A 59 5.53 6.88 7.24
CA ILE A 59 6.00 6.59 8.60
C ILE A 59 7.43 7.05 8.77
N ASP A 60 7.68 7.83 9.83
CA ASP A 60 8.96 8.46 10.18
C ASP A 60 9.39 8.19 11.63
N THR A 61 8.63 7.40 12.39
CA THR A 61 8.86 7.09 13.79
C THR A 61 9.42 5.69 14.00
N ASN A 62 10.01 5.44 15.19
CA ASN A 62 10.52 4.13 15.60
C ASN A 62 11.54 3.52 14.64
N SER A 63 12.43 4.34 14.08
CA SER A 63 13.43 3.93 13.10
C SER A 63 12.84 3.33 11.82
N ALA A 64 11.62 3.68 11.47
CA ALA A 64 11.04 3.31 10.18
C ALA A 64 11.84 3.96 9.05
N GLY A 65 12.07 3.19 7.99
CA GLY A 65 12.75 3.66 6.79
C GLY A 65 11.90 3.43 5.55
N SER A 66 12.23 4.14 4.48
CA SER A 66 11.65 3.93 3.17
C SER A 66 12.72 3.97 2.08
N ILE A 67 12.49 3.24 1.00
CA ILE A 67 13.23 3.34 -0.26
C ILE A 67 12.25 3.94 -1.25
N GLY A 68 12.43 5.19 -1.65
CA GLY A 68 11.41 5.88 -2.43
C GLY A 68 10.06 5.96 -1.70
N SER A 69 9.06 6.48 -2.36
CA SER A 69 7.68 6.56 -1.83
C SER A 69 6.69 6.86 -2.94
N LEU A 70 5.41 6.58 -2.68
CA LEU A 70 4.29 7.10 -3.44
C LEU A 70 4.07 8.58 -3.07
N SER A 71 3.47 9.35 -3.96
CA SER A 71 2.91 10.66 -3.62
C SER A 71 1.43 10.53 -3.27
N GLU A 72 0.97 11.30 -2.27
CA GLU A 72 -0.40 11.28 -1.77
C GLU A 72 -1.07 12.63 -2.01
N SER A 73 -2.33 12.58 -2.44
CA SER A 73 -3.20 13.76 -2.51
C SER A 73 -4.65 13.33 -2.31
N SER A 74 -5.28 13.80 -1.23
CA SER A 74 -6.69 13.52 -0.90
C SER A 74 -7.04 12.03 -0.91
N GLY A 75 -6.16 11.19 -0.37
CA GLY A 75 -6.31 9.73 -0.30
C GLY A 75 -6.03 8.99 -1.61
N VAL A 76 -5.58 9.70 -2.64
CA VAL A 76 -5.13 9.12 -3.91
C VAL A 76 -3.62 8.97 -3.89
N PHE A 77 -3.14 7.74 -4.09
CA PHE A 77 -1.71 7.44 -4.15
C PHE A 77 -1.27 7.22 -5.58
N THR A 78 -0.21 7.95 -5.98
CA THR A 78 0.41 7.89 -7.30
C THR A 78 1.78 7.26 -7.20
N PHE A 79 2.05 6.31 -8.09
CA PHE A 79 3.32 5.58 -8.15
C PHE A 79 4.41 6.40 -8.84
N PRO A 80 5.68 6.32 -8.37
CA PRO A 80 6.78 7.10 -8.96
C PRO A 80 7.27 6.52 -10.30
N SER A 81 7.01 5.25 -10.59
CA SER A 81 7.41 4.57 -11.83
C SER A 81 6.43 3.46 -12.20
N THR A 82 6.48 3.00 -13.44
CA THR A 82 5.80 1.78 -13.88
C THR A 82 6.43 0.55 -13.24
N GLY A 83 5.71 -0.58 -13.23
CA GLY A 83 6.19 -1.85 -12.69
C GLY A 83 5.13 -2.61 -11.90
N ILE A 84 5.52 -3.79 -11.41
CA ILE A 84 4.69 -4.63 -10.57
C ILE A 84 4.89 -4.26 -9.10
N TYR A 85 3.80 -3.92 -8.43
CA TYR A 85 3.80 -3.53 -7.02
C TYR A 85 3.01 -4.51 -6.17
N TRP A 86 3.61 -4.96 -5.09
CA TRP A 86 2.90 -5.65 -4.02
C TRP A 86 2.39 -4.62 -3.00
N ILE A 87 1.10 -4.72 -2.71
CA ILE A 87 0.38 -3.84 -1.79
C ILE A 87 -0.22 -4.69 -0.68
N ASN A 88 0.04 -4.32 0.57
CA ASN A 88 -0.58 -4.92 1.75
C ASN A 88 -1.21 -3.83 2.59
N TYR A 89 -2.52 -3.85 2.74
CA TYR A 89 -3.30 -2.86 3.49
C TYR A 89 -3.94 -3.51 4.71
N ALA A 90 -3.63 -2.98 5.89
CA ALA A 90 -4.21 -3.35 7.17
C ALA A 90 -5.16 -2.24 7.64
N LEU A 91 -6.41 -2.57 7.80
CA LEU A 91 -7.45 -1.73 8.39
C LEU A 91 -7.60 -2.11 9.87
N TYR A 92 -7.52 -1.15 10.76
CA TYR A 92 -7.77 -1.33 12.19
C TYR A 92 -8.99 -0.52 12.61
N VAL A 93 -10.01 -1.19 13.14
CA VAL A 93 -11.30 -0.58 13.49
C VAL A 93 -11.70 -0.87 14.92
N THR A 94 -12.44 0.06 15.53
CA THR A 94 -13.26 -0.21 16.69
C THR A 94 -14.71 -0.30 16.21
N LEU A 95 -15.34 -1.44 16.43
CA LEU A 95 -16.73 -1.68 16.10
C LEU A 95 -17.57 -1.69 17.38
N GLU A 96 -18.72 -1.03 17.33
CA GLU A 96 -19.68 -0.99 18.43
C GLU A 96 -20.93 -1.81 18.13
N ASN A 97 -21.54 -2.27 19.17
CA ASN A 97 -22.78 -3.03 19.41
C ASN A 97 -23.56 -3.59 18.20
N ASP A 98 -23.80 -2.82 17.15
CA ASP A 98 -24.67 -3.19 16.02
C ASP A 98 -23.90 -3.47 14.74
N GLU A 99 -22.61 -3.10 14.67
CA GLU A 99 -21.74 -3.45 13.54
C GLU A 99 -21.25 -4.88 13.70
N THR A 100 -21.53 -5.72 12.74
CA THR A 100 -21.13 -7.14 12.76
C THR A 100 -19.91 -7.44 11.92
N GLY A 101 -19.47 -6.52 11.08
CA GLY A 101 -18.29 -6.71 10.24
C GLY A 101 -17.88 -5.48 9.46
N CYS A 102 -16.60 -5.46 9.13
CA CYS A 102 -16.00 -4.44 8.29
C CYS A 102 -15.01 -5.09 7.33
N LYS A 103 -14.92 -4.56 6.11
CA LYS A 103 -13.97 -5.03 5.10
C LYS A 103 -12.93 -3.96 4.87
N SER A 104 -11.65 -4.32 4.84
CA SER A 104 -10.61 -3.48 4.24
C SER A 104 -10.74 -3.51 2.72
N ALA A 105 -10.56 -2.39 2.04
CA ALA A 105 -10.70 -2.28 0.60
C ALA A 105 -9.48 -1.60 -0.03
N ILE A 106 -8.95 -2.23 -1.08
CA ILE A 106 -7.97 -1.63 -1.99
C ILE A 106 -8.70 -1.31 -3.29
N ALA A 107 -8.80 -0.03 -3.66
CA ALA A 107 -9.43 0.41 -4.89
C ALA A 107 -8.40 0.93 -5.88
N VAL A 108 -8.53 0.51 -7.12
CA VAL A 108 -7.59 0.82 -8.21
C VAL A 108 -8.32 1.53 -9.35
N THR A 109 -7.64 2.46 -9.98
CA THR A 109 -8.05 3.04 -11.27
C THR A 109 -6.97 2.81 -12.32
N THR A 110 -7.39 2.67 -13.57
CA THR A 110 -6.51 2.62 -14.76
C THR A 110 -6.74 3.80 -15.71
N ASN A 111 -7.61 4.73 -15.33
CA ASN A 111 -7.97 5.91 -16.13
C ASN A 111 -7.97 7.22 -15.32
N ASN A 112 -7.41 7.19 -14.11
CA ASN A 112 -7.36 8.31 -13.15
C ASN A 112 -8.74 8.95 -12.84
N SER A 113 -9.82 8.21 -13.01
CA SER A 113 -11.19 8.71 -12.85
C SER A 113 -12.08 7.74 -12.08
N SER A 114 -12.31 6.56 -12.64
CA SER A 114 -13.19 5.55 -12.05
C SER A 114 -12.38 4.55 -11.24
N TYR A 115 -12.77 4.33 -9.99
CA TYR A 115 -12.12 3.38 -9.10
C TYR A 115 -12.99 2.13 -8.92
N THR A 116 -12.34 0.98 -8.91
CA THR A 116 -12.98 -0.31 -8.62
C THR A 116 -12.25 -0.95 -7.43
N ASN A 117 -13.00 -1.50 -6.48
CA ASN A 117 -12.41 -2.27 -5.38
C ASN A 117 -11.82 -3.56 -5.94
N ALA A 118 -10.49 -3.63 -5.98
CA ALA A 118 -9.72 -4.73 -6.56
C ALA A 118 -9.47 -5.86 -5.55
N ALA A 119 -9.42 -5.54 -4.25
CA ALA A 119 -9.21 -6.50 -3.19
C ALA A 119 -9.95 -6.11 -1.91
N TYR A 120 -10.42 -7.13 -1.20
CA TYR A 120 -11.02 -7.00 0.11
C TYR A 120 -10.38 -7.97 1.11
N GLY A 121 -10.22 -7.52 2.34
CA GLY A 121 -10.16 -8.37 3.52
C GLY A 121 -11.46 -8.24 4.29
N SER A 122 -11.76 -9.18 5.18
CA SER A 122 -12.98 -9.10 5.99
C SER A 122 -12.69 -9.48 7.42
N VAL A 123 -13.31 -8.77 8.34
CA VAL A 123 -13.36 -9.10 9.75
C VAL A 123 -14.77 -8.92 10.26
N GLY A 124 -15.19 -9.80 11.14
CA GLY A 124 -16.53 -9.76 11.72
C GLY A 124 -16.54 -10.25 13.15
N ILE A 125 -17.58 -9.88 13.87
CA ILE A 125 -17.85 -10.32 15.23
C ILE A 125 -19.27 -10.85 15.33
N GLN A 126 -19.49 -11.73 16.30
CA GLN A 126 -20.84 -12.04 16.71
C GLN A 126 -21.41 -10.81 17.43
N ARG A 127 -22.64 -10.43 17.09
CA ARG A 127 -23.33 -9.30 17.71
C ARG A 127 -23.35 -9.47 19.25
N SER A 128 -22.81 -8.50 19.97
CA SER A 128 -22.68 -8.49 21.42
C SER A 128 -22.62 -7.04 21.91
N SER A 129 -22.89 -6.81 23.19
CA SER A 129 -22.72 -5.48 23.78
C SER A 129 -21.25 -5.19 24.06
N GLY A 130 -20.74 -4.03 23.62
CA GLY A 130 -19.38 -3.56 23.86
C GLY A 130 -18.67 -3.09 22.60
N ASN A 131 -17.46 -2.61 22.78
CA ASN A 131 -16.57 -2.14 21.72
C ASN A 131 -15.51 -3.19 21.46
N TYR A 132 -15.27 -3.48 20.20
CA TYR A 132 -14.30 -4.48 19.77
C TYR A 132 -13.27 -3.84 18.83
N GLU A 133 -11.99 -3.99 19.16
CA GLU A 133 -10.89 -3.62 18.31
C GLU A 133 -10.52 -4.80 17.41
N LEU A 134 -10.56 -4.57 16.10
CA LEU A 134 -10.42 -5.61 15.08
C LEU A 134 -9.51 -5.13 13.96
N SER A 135 -8.87 -6.08 13.28
CA SER A 135 -8.05 -5.80 12.10
C SER A 135 -8.45 -6.67 10.93
N SER A 136 -8.49 -6.06 9.75
CA SER A 136 -8.73 -6.71 8.47
C SER A 136 -7.61 -6.38 7.49
N THR A 137 -7.16 -7.35 6.69
CA THR A 137 -6.07 -7.16 5.75
C THR A 137 -6.49 -7.51 4.34
N ALA A 138 -6.22 -6.61 3.39
CA ALA A 138 -6.34 -6.84 1.96
C ALA A 138 -4.96 -6.80 1.30
N GLN A 139 -4.73 -7.65 0.30
CA GLN A 139 -3.48 -7.70 -0.45
C GLN A 139 -3.76 -7.68 -1.95
N TYR A 140 -2.88 -7.05 -2.72
CA TYR A 140 -3.03 -6.97 -4.16
C TYR A 140 -1.67 -6.85 -4.85
N LEU A 141 -1.53 -7.52 -6.00
CA LEU A 141 -0.44 -7.27 -6.95
C LEU A 141 -0.97 -6.36 -8.04
N LEU A 142 -0.41 -5.17 -8.16
CA LEU A 142 -0.82 -4.16 -9.12
C LEU A 142 0.25 -3.98 -10.20
N ASP A 143 -0.16 -4.11 -11.46
CA ASP A 143 0.63 -3.72 -12.61
C ASP A 143 0.40 -2.23 -12.90
N VAL A 144 1.40 -1.41 -12.66
CA VAL A 144 1.39 0.02 -12.96
C VAL A 144 2.02 0.24 -14.34
N THR A 145 1.18 0.22 -15.37
CA THR A 145 1.60 0.42 -16.76
C THR A 145 1.74 1.90 -17.15
N ASP A 146 1.08 2.79 -16.39
CA ASP A 146 1.08 4.25 -16.61
C ASP A 146 0.85 4.96 -15.29
N THR A 147 1.84 5.71 -14.82
CA THR A 147 1.77 6.44 -13.54
C THR A 147 0.81 7.62 -13.55
N ALA A 148 0.42 8.13 -14.70
CA ALA A 148 -0.58 9.20 -14.80
C ALA A 148 -2.00 8.66 -14.56
N ASN A 149 -2.28 7.43 -15.00
CA ASN A 149 -3.61 6.85 -15.02
C ASN A 149 -3.83 5.76 -13.96
N VAL A 150 -2.80 4.95 -13.64
CA VAL A 150 -2.92 3.88 -12.63
C VAL A 150 -2.63 4.44 -11.24
N LYS A 151 -3.63 4.39 -10.38
CA LYS A 151 -3.56 4.91 -8.99
C LYS A 151 -4.31 4.00 -8.04
N VAL A 152 -4.06 4.17 -6.74
CA VAL A 152 -4.69 3.37 -5.70
C VAL A 152 -5.28 4.25 -4.60
N LYS A 153 -6.37 3.78 -4.02
CA LYS A 153 -6.99 4.30 -2.80
C LYS A 153 -7.18 3.19 -1.79
N PHE A 154 -7.20 3.55 -0.52
CA PHE A 154 -7.46 2.65 0.59
C PHE A 154 -8.71 3.07 1.34
N GLY A 155 -9.49 2.09 1.77
CA GLY A 155 -10.74 2.36 2.43
C GLY A 155 -11.33 1.14 3.11
N TYR A 156 -12.62 1.21 3.33
CA TYR A 156 -13.38 0.18 4.00
C TYR A 156 -14.79 0.05 3.42
N SER A 157 -15.43 -1.09 3.72
CA SER A 157 -16.87 -1.30 3.48
C SER A 157 -17.51 -1.77 4.79
N ALA A 158 -18.49 -1.04 5.29
CA ALA A 158 -19.24 -1.36 6.49
C ALA A 158 -20.72 -1.58 6.18
N GLU A 159 -21.33 -2.60 6.77
CA GLU A 159 -22.76 -2.90 6.54
C GLU A 159 -23.67 -1.96 7.34
N VAL A 160 -23.30 -1.69 8.58
CA VAL A 160 -23.91 -0.73 9.49
C VAL A 160 -22.81 0.13 10.06
N ALA A 161 -23.05 1.39 10.30
CA ALA A 161 -22.09 2.31 10.91
C ALA A 161 -22.71 2.96 12.14
N PRO A 162 -22.68 2.30 13.31
CA PRO A 162 -23.06 2.92 14.58
C PRO A 162 -22.21 4.16 14.85
N ALA A 163 -22.80 5.16 15.49
CA ALA A 163 -22.20 6.49 15.64
C ALA A 163 -20.80 6.53 16.28
N SER A 164 -20.41 5.48 16.99
CA SER A 164 -19.13 5.39 17.68
C SER A 164 -18.14 4.39 17.07
N SER A 165 -18.53 3.69 15.99
CA SER A 165 -17.59 2.83 15.25
C SER A 165 -16.62 3.67 14.43
N VAL A 166 -15.33 3.33 14.49
CA VAL A 166 -14.27 4.15 13.90
C VAL A 166 -13.19 3.31 13.23
N VAL A 167 -12.57 3.88 12.20
CA VAL A 167 -11.24 3.50 11.74
C VAL A 167 -10.21 4.15 12.66
N ASN A 168 -9.28 3.40 13.19
CA ASN A 168 -8.26 3.88 14.11
C ASN A 168 -6.96 4.22 13.38
N GLY A 169 -6.44 5.42 13.65
CA GLY A 169 -5.11 5.85 13.28
C GLY A 169 -4.25 6.18 14.50
N SER A 170 -2.97 6.42 14.29
CA SER A 170 -2.03 6.86 15.31
C SER A 170 -0.76 7.40 14.67
N THR A 171 -0.20 8.49 15.21
CA THR A 171 1.11 9.02 14.82
C THR A 171 2.28 8.22 15.40
N ASN A 172 2.03 7.34 16.37
CA ASN A 172 3.08 6.60 17.08
C ASN A 172 3.12 5.11 16.74
N ASN A 173 2.01 4.53 16.30
CA ASN A 173 1.87 3.10 16.03
C ASN A 173 1.16 2.86 14.72
N ASN A 174 1.55 1.81 14.00
CA ASN A 174 0.88 1.37 12.79
C ASN A 174 -0.42 0.64 13.14
N ARG A 175 -1.51 1.40 13.19
CA ARG A 175 -2.87 0.87 13.29
C ARG A 175 -3.41 0.63 11.88
N THR A 176 -4.18 1.55 11.33
CA THR A 176 -4.53 1.49 9.91
C THR A 176 -3.35 1.97 9.09
N ASN A 177 -2.82 1.08 8.23
CA ASN A 177 -1.60 1.35 7.47
C ASN A 177 -1.53 0.50 6.19
N PHE A 178 -0.65 0.87 5.27
CA PHE A 178 -0.32 0.00 4.14
C PHE A 178 1.18 0.01 3.84
N VAL A 179 1.65 -1.09 3.32
CA VAL A 179 3.01 -1.26 2.78
C VAL A 179 2.91 -1.44 1.27
N VAL A 180 3.83 -0.80 0.55
CA VAL A 180 3.99 -0.99 -0.90
C VAL A 180 5.44 -1.30 -1.20
N ILE A 181 5.66 -2.34 -2.02
CA ILE A 181 6.98 -2.73 -2.52
C ILE A 181 6.91 -2.90 -4.02
N ARG A 182 7.80 -2.24 -4.77
CA ARG A 182 7.98 -2.49 -6.19
C ARG A 182 8.83 -3.73 -6.38
N LEU A 183 8.28 -4.72 -7.06
CA LEU A 183 8.94 -6.03 -7.27
C LEU A 183 9.81 -6.06 -8.52
N GLY A 184 9.46 -5.27 -9.55
CA GLY A 184 10.19 -5.26 -10.81
C GLY A 184 9.47 -4.47 -11.90
N ASP A 185 9.96 -4.58 -13.12
CA ASP A 185 9.35 -3.98 -14.31
C ASP A 185 8.11 -4.76 -14.76
N THR A 186 7.27 -4.13 -15.59
CA THR A 186 6.11 -4.74 -16.25
C THR A 186 6.54 -5.57 -17.42
#